data_99be3b433b6e9c6aa6a9623f1cec7de0
#
_entry.id   99be3b433b6e9c6aa6a9623f1cec7de0
#
_cell.length_a   1.000
_cell.length_b   1.000
_cell.length_c   1.000
_cell.angle_alpha   90.00
_cell.angle_beta   90.00
_cell.angle_gamma   90.00
#
_symmetry.space_group_name_H-M   'P 1'
#
loop_
_entity.id
_entity.type
_entity.pdbx_description
1 polymer ?
#
loop_
_entity_poly.entity_id
_entity_poly.type
_entity_poly.pdbx_seq_one_letter_code
_entity_poly.pdbx_strand_id
1 'polypeptide(L)' 'MKILIIEDEYSLADAIAETLQKENYTTKIVTNGEDGEDEALTDIYDLILLDVMLPKKDGFR' A
#
# COMPACT_ATOMS: atom_id res chain seq x y z
N MET A 1 7.18 -13.00 2.54
CA MET A 1 7.37 -11.57 2.70
C MET A 1 6.03 -10.91 2.98
N LYS A 2 6.02 -9.99 3.91
CA LYS A 2 4.81 -9.30 4.30
C LYS A 2 4.84 -7.88 3.79
N ILE A 3 3.82 -7.48 3.05
CA ILE A 3 3.81 -6.20 2.35
C ILE A 3 2.62 -5.37 2.79
N LEU A 4 2.89 -4.12 3.17
CA LEU A 4 1.85 -3.17 3.51
C LEU A 4 1.57 -2.30 2.30
N ILE A 5 0.30 -2.18 1.92
CA ILE A 5 -0.10 -1.36 0.79
C ILE A 5 -0.93 -0.20 1.33
N ILE A 6 -0.45 1.01 1.11
CA ILE A 6 -1.14 2.22 1.54
C ILE A 6 -1.63 2.94 0.29
N GLU A 7 -2.93 2.86 0.04
CA GLU A 7 -3.53 3.38 -1.18
C GLU A 7 -4.97 3.79 -0.88
N ASP A 8 -5.33 5.02 -1.17
CA ASP A 8 -6.65 5.51 -0.83
C ASP A 8 -7.74 4.99 -1.75
N GLU A 9 -7.39 4.49 -2.92
CA GLU A 9 -8.39 3.87 -3.78
C GLU A 9 -8.35 2.35 -3.58
N TYR A 10 -9.35 1.84 -2.90
CA TYR A 10 -9.33 0.44 -2.48
C TYR A 10 -9.26 -0.53 -3.66
N SER A 11 -9.98 -0.24 -4.74
CA SER A 11 -9.99 -1.17 -5.87
C SER A 11 -8.59 -1.31 -6.47
N LEU A 12 -7.82 -0.25 -6.49
CA LEU A 12 -6.46 -0.32 -6.97
C LEU A 12 -5.58 -1.09 -5.99
N ALA A 13 -5.73 -0.82 -4.70
CA ALA A 13 -4.98 -1.54 -3.68
C ALA A 13 -5.28 -3.03 -3.76
N ASP A 14 -6.55 -3.37 -3.96
CA ASP A 14 -6.96 -4.77 -4.03
C ASP A 14 -6.33 -5.46 -5.23
N ALA A 15 -6.27 -4.79 -6.37
CA ALA A 15 -5.65 -5.36 -7.55
C ALA A 15 -4.16 -5.62 -7.32
N ILE A 16 -3.49 -4.68 -6.67
CA ILE A 16 -2.08 -4.86 -6.34
C ILE A 16 -1.90 -6.03 -5.39
N ALA A 17 -2.75 -6.08 -4.36
CA ALA A 17 -2.67 -7.15 -3.37
C ALA A 17 -2.88 -8.51 -4.02
N GLU A 18 -3.86 -8.60 -4.92
CA GLU A 18 -4.14 -9.85 -5.59
C GLU A 18 -2.93 -10.34 -6.38
N THR A 19 -2.29 -9.42 -7.09
CA THR A 19 -1.09 -9.75 -7.85
C THR A 19 0.01 -10.28 -6.94
N LEU A 20 0.22 -9.61 -5.82
CA LEU A 20 1.27 -10.01 -4.88
C LEU A 20 0.95 -11.34 -4.22
N GLN A 21 -0.32 -11.58 -3.92
CA GLN A 21 -0.71 -12.84 -3.28
C GLN A 21 -0.46 -14.02 -4.21
N LYS A 22 -0.56 -13.81 -5.51
CA LYS A 22 -0.24 -14.86 -6.45
C LYS A 22 1.23 -15.25 -6.39
N GLU A 23 2.06 -14.35 -5.89
CA GLU A 23 3.48 -14.63 -5.71
C GLU A 23 3.78 -15.11 -4.30
N ASN A 24 2.73 -15.46 -3.55
CA ASN A 24 2.86 -16.01 -2.20
C ASN A 24 3.29 -14.97 -1.17
N TYR A 25 3.04 -13.69 -1.43
CA TYR A 25 3.30 -12.66 -0.43
C TYR A 25 2.06 -12.45 0.42
N THR A 26 2.27 -12.07 1.67
CA THR A 26 1.17 -11.68 2.54
C THR A 26 0.99 -10.18 2.43
N THR A 27 -0.26 -9.73 2.28
CA THR A 27 -0.51 -8.31 2.08
C THR A 27 -1.50 -7.76 3.09
N LYS A 28 -1.35 -6.49 3.39
CA LYS A 28 -2.28 -5.74 4.22
C LYS A 28 -2.59 -4.43 3.51
N ILE A 29 -3.87 -4.10 3.37
CA ILE A 29 -4.28 -2.87 2.69
C ILE A 29 -4.75 -1.86 3.72
N VAL A 30 -4.24 -0.64 3.61
CA VAL A 30 -4.69 0.48 4.43
C VAL A 30 -5.02 1.61 3.47
N THR A 31 -6.17 2.24 3.66
CA THR A 31 -6.66 3.18 2.67
C THR A 31 -6.49 4.64 3.06
N ASN A 32 -5.82 4.92 4.17
CA ASN A 32 -5.51 6.31 4.49
C ASN A 32 -4.13 6.38 5.11
N GLY A 33 -3.52 7.57 5.01
CA GLY A 33 -2.14 7.73 5.42
C GLY A 33 -1.93 7.61 6.91
N GLU A 34 -2.94 8.03 7.69
CA GLU A 34 -2.80 7.99 9.14
C GLU A 34 -2.73 6.55 9.63
N ASP A 35 -3.65 5.70 9.16
CA ASP A 35 -3.61 4.29 9.53
C ASP A 35 -2.38 3.61 8.94
N GLY A 36 -1.96 4.07 7.75
CA GLY A 36 -0.77 3.52 7.13
C GLY A 36 0.46 3.76 7.97
N GLU A 37 0.57 4.97 8.51
CA GLU A 37 1.70 5.30 9.35
C GLU A 37 1.70 4.44 10.62
N ASP A 38 0.53 4.28 11.24
CA ASP A 38 0.42 3.44 12.43
C ASP A 38 0.84 2.01 12.13
N GLU A 39 0.38 1.47 11.00
CA GLU A 39 0.75 0.11 10.63
C GLU A 39 2.25 -0.01 10.35
N ALA A 40 2.80 0.97 9.67
CA ALA A 40 4.21 0.93 9.33
C ALA A 40 5.08 0.92 10.59
N LEU A 41 4.63 1.61 11.62
CA LEU A 41 5.38 1.67 12.87
C LEU A 41 5.40 0.35 13.63
N THR A 42 4.56 -0.60 13.26
CA THR A 42 4.59 -1.92 13.90
C THR A 42 5.84 -2.70 13.53
N ASP A 43 6.50 -2.30 12.45
CA ASP A 43 7.78 -2.90 12.04
C ASP A 43 7.66 -4.39 11.73
N ILE A 44 6.49 -4.83 11.31
CA ILE A 44 6.30 -6.23 10.94
C ILE A 44 6.30 -6.43 9.43
N TYR A 45 6.41 -5.35 8.67
CA TYR A 45 6.35 -5.44 7.21
C TYR A 45 7.72 -5.41 6.60
N ASP A 46 7.92 -6.26 5.59
CA ASP A 46 9.17 -6.31 4.86
C ASP A 46 9.26 -5.22 3.81
N LEU A 47 8.09 -4.78 3.33
CA LEU A 47 8.02 -3.78 2.28
C LEU A 47 6.76 -2.96 2.46
N ILE A 48 6.86 -1.67 2.18
CA ILE A 48 5.71 -0.78 2.25
C ILE A 48 5.55 -0.11 0.90
N LEU A 49 4.37 -0.30 0.29
CA LEU A 49 4.05 0.35 -0.98
C LEU A 49 3.16 1.54 -0.69
N LEU A 50 3.65 2.73 -1.00
CA LEU A 50 2.86 3.93 -0.85
C LEU A 50 2.12 4.23 -2.14
N ASP A 51 1.03 4.98 -2.02
CA ASP A 51 0.28 5.41 -3.18
C ASP A 51 1.13 6.34 -4.02
N VAL A 52 1.68 5.80 -5.09
CA VAL A 52 2.51 6.60 -5.98
C VAL A 52 1.73 7.09 -7.17
N MET A 53 0.44 6.83 -7.18
CA MET A 53 -0.43 7.28 -8.24
C MET A 53 -0.90 8.69 -8.03
N LEU A 54 -0.38 9.37 -7.04
CA LEU A 54 -0.79 10.71 -6.73
C LEU A 54 -0.57 11.57 -7.89
N PRO A 55 -1.56 12.03 -8.38
CA PRO A 55 -1.41 12.95 -9.47
C PRO A 55 -0.88 14.21 -8.96
N LYS A 56 -0.53 14.33 -8.88
CA LYS A 56 -0.43 15.23 -8.20
C LYS A 56 -0.57 16.26 -8.83
N LYS A 57 -1.04 16.43 -8.91
CA LYS A 57 -1.23 17.13 -9.37
C LYS A 57 -0.67 17.89 -9.62
N ASP A 58 -0.36 18.34 -9.71
CA ASP A 58 0.22 19.11 -9.99
C ASP A 58 1.24 19.15 -10.02
N GLY A 59 1.51 18.88 -10.06
CA GLY A 59 2.46 18.92 -10.15
C GLY A 59 3.30 18.50 -10.40
N PHE A 60 3.27 18.20 -10.32
CA PHE A 60 4.11 17.84 -10.42
C PHE A 60 4.54 17.75 -11.06
N ARG A 61 4.47 17.60 -11.14
CA ARG A 61 4.85 17.49 -11.59
C ARG A 61 5.24 17.55 -11.88
#